data_06526c1a72837ecbf8527d63173ddf67
#
_entry.id   06526c1a72837ecbf8527d63173ddf67
#
_cell.length_a   1.000
_cell.length_b   1.000
_cell.length_c   1.000
_cell.angle_alpha   90.00
_cell.angle_beta   90.00
_cell.angle_gamma   90.00
#
_symmetry.space_group_name_H-M   'P 1'
#
loop_
_entity.id
_entity.type
_entity.pdbx_description
1 polymer ?
#
loop_
_entity_poly.entity_id
_entity_poly.type
_entity_poly.pdbx_seq_one_letter_code
_entity_poly.pdbx_strand_id
1 'polypeptide(L)'
;MWLFLAFLSAALLGFYDAFKKQSLRDNAVLPVLFLNTIFSSLIFLPFILISAFMPTVLSGSMFEVPVVGWEVHKFIIIKSFIVLSSWIFGYFGMKHLPLTIVGPINATRPVLVLIGAMLLFGERLNLYQWIGVMLAILSFFLLSRSGKKEGIDFKHNKWIFFIILAALTGAISGLYDKYLMKQLNPMLVQSWYNVYQVFIMCPIILLLWYPKRKESTPFRWDWTIIGISIFLCAADFVYFYALSYEDSMISIVSMVRRSSVVVSFIFGALFFREKNLKSKAIDLILVLIGMFFLYLGSH
;
A
#
# COMPACT_ATOMS: atom_id res chain seq x y z
N MET A 1 13.85 -7.05 -16.65
CA MET A 1 12.76 -7.91 -16.10
C MET A 1 12.09 -7.27 -14.88
N TRP A 2 12.84 -6.95 -13.83
CA TRP A 2 12.28 -6.37 -12.59
C TRP A 2 11.49 -5.07 -12.79
N LEU A 3 11.89 -4.20 -13.72
CA LEU A 3 11.17 -2.96 -14.03
C LEU A 3 9.76 -3.23 -14.59
N PHE A 4 9.61 -4.21 -15.47
CA PHE A 4 8.31 -4.66 -15.98
C PHE A 4 7.41 -5.16 -14.83
N LEU A 5 7.97 -5.96 -13.92
CA LEU A 5 7.26 -6.43 -12.73
C LEU A 5 6.82 -5.27 -11.84
N ALA A 6 7.65 -4.23 -11.69
CA ALA A 6 7.28 -3.03 -10.93
C ALA A 6 6.08 -2.28 -11.57
N PHE A 7 6.06 -2.13 -12.90
CA PHE A 7 4.91 -1.54 -13.61
C PHE A 7 3.65 -2.41 -13.49
N LEU A 8 3.79 -3.73 -13.62
CA LEU A 8 2.67 -4.65 -13.44
C LEU A 8 2.10 -4.55 -12.02
N SER A 9 2.96 -4.51 -11.01
CA SER A 9 2.55 -4.29 -9.62
C SER A 9 1.81 -2.96 -9.45
N ALA A 10 2.29 -1.89 -10.10
CA ALA A 10 1.63 -0.58 -10.06
C ALA A 10 0.22 -0.64 -10.66
N ALA A 11 0.04 -1.27 -11.81
CA ALA A 11 -1.26 -1.43 -12.45
C ALA A 11 -2.23 -2.21 -11.55
N LEU A 12 -1.78 -3.35 -11.00
CA LEU A 12 -2.58 -4.18 -10.07
C LEU A 12 -2.99 -3.42 -8.81
N LEU A 13 -2.10 -2.58 -8.25
CA LEU A 13 -2.44 -1.72 -7.12
C LEU A 13 -3.49 -0.66 -7.47
N GLY A 14 -3.49 -0.14 -8.70
CA GLY A 14 -4.54 0.78 -9.14
C GLY A 14 -5.91 0.12 -9.14
N PHE A 15 -6.02 -1.12 -9.64
CA PHE A 15 -7.25 -1.92 -9.55
C PHE A 15 -7.62 -2.21 -8.09
N TYR A 16 -6.66 -2.64 -7.27
CA TYR A 16 -6.86 -2.81 -5.82
C TYR A 16 -7.49 -1.57 -5.17
N ASP A 17 -6.98 -0.37 -5.45
CA ASP A 17 -7.52 0.87 -4.89
C ASP A 17 -8.95 1.16 -5.38
N ALA A 18 -9.26 0.87 -6.64
CA ALA A 18 -10.61 1.01 -7.19
C ALA A 18 -11.59 0.04 -6.52
N PHE A 19 -11.26 -1.25 -6.41
CA PHE A 19 -12.09 -2.25 -5.73
C PHE A 19 -12.27 -1.92 -4.25
N LYS A 20 -11.21 -1.48 -3.57
CA LYS A 20 -11.26 -1.03 -2.19
C LYS A 20 -12.19 0.16 -2.01
N LYS A 21 -12.11 1.17 -2.88
CA LYS A 21 -13.02 2.32 -2.84
C LYS A 21 -14.47 1.91 -3.01
N GLN A 22 -14.75 1.01 -3.96
CA GLN A 22 -16.10 0.50 -4.19
C GLN A 22 -16.62 -0.29 -2.99
N SER A 23 -15.83 -1.23 -2.45
CA SER A 23 -16.21 -2.04 -1.29
C SER A 23 -16.49 -1.24 -0.03
N LEU A 24 -15.84 -0.07 0.13
CA LEU A 24 -15.99 0.79 1.29
C LEU A 24 -17.17 1.76 1.16
N ARG A 25 -17.80 1.83 -0.01
CA ARG A 25 -18.96 2.71 -0.23
C ARG A 25 -20.13 2.24 0.62
N ASP A 26 -20.57 3.08 1.55
CA ASP A 26 -21.65 2.80 2.51
C ASP A 26 -21.50 1.46 3.26
N ASN A 27 -20.26 1.05 3.51
CA ASN A 27 -19.91 -0.23 4.12
C ASN A 27 -19.00 -0.06 5.35
N ALA A 28 -18.98 -1.05 6.23
CA ALA A 28 -18.16 -1.07 7.43
C ALA A 28 -16.68 -1.30 7.10
N VAL A 29 -15.79 -0.40 7.54
CA VAL A 29 -14.36 -0.45 7.21
C VAL A 29 -13.66 -1.68 7.79
N LEU A 30 -13.81 -1.92 9.09
CA LEU A 30 -13.09 -3.01 9.77
C LEU A 30 -13.49 -4.41 9.26
N PRO A 31 -14.78 -4.74 9.05
CA PRO A 31 -15.17 -6.02 8.45
C PRO A 31 -14.64 -6.21 7.02
N VAL A 32 -14.68 -5.16 6.17
CA VAL A 32 -14.13 -5.23 4.82
C VAL A 32 -12.62 -5.51 4.86
N LEU A 33 -11.88 -4.81 5.71
CA LEU A 33 -10.45 -5.04 5.90
C LEU A 33 -10.16 -6.45 6.45
N PHE A 34 -10.95 -6.92 7.42
CA PHE A 34 -10.78 -8.25 7.99
C PHE A 34 -11.03 -9.35 6.95
N LEU A 35 -12.09 -9.25 6.16
CA LEU A 35 -12.34 -10.19 5.07
C LEU A 35 -11.23 -10.16 4.02
N ASN A 36 -10.70 -8.97 3.70
CA ASN A 36 -9.52 -8.87 2.84
C ASN A 36 -8.33 -9.66 3.43
N THR A 37 -8.05 -9.55 4.73
CA THR A 37 -6.95 -10.33 5.34
C THR A 37 -7.22 -11.84 5.29
N ILE A 38 -8.47 -12.28 5.51
CA ILE A 38 -8.86 -13.69 5.42
C ILE A 38 -8.67 -14.21 3.99
N PHE A 39 -9.23 -13.55 2.98
CA PHE A 39 -9.09 -14.00 1.59
C PHE A 39 -7.64 -13.98 1.12
N SER A 40 -6.86 -12.96 1.51
CA SER A 40 -5.42 -12.93 1.22
C SER A 40 -4.69 -14.10 1.88
N SER A 41 -5.01 -14.43 3.12
CA SER A 41 -4.44 -15.60 3.81
C SER A 41 -4.82 -16.91 3.12
N LEU A 42 -6.08 -17.06 2.69
CA LEU A 42 -6.55 -18.26 1.99
C LEU A 42 -5.86 -18.47 0.63
N ILE A 43 -5.45 -17.40 -0.05
CA ILE A 43 -4.68 -17.51 -1.30
C ILE A 43 -3.31 -18.13 -1.05
N PHE A 44 -2.64 -17.79 0.07
CA PHE A 44 -1.29 -18.25 0.38
C PHE A 44 -1.25 -19.54 1.22
N LEU A 45 -2.32 -19.86 1.92
CA LEU A 45 -2.40 -21.05 2.79
C LEU A 45 -2.05 -22.37 2.06
N PRO A 46 -2.53 -22.65 0.83
CA PRO A 46 -2.16 -23.85 0.10
C PRO A 46 -0.65 -23.99 -0.10
N PHE A 47 0.06 -22.89 -0.41
CA PHE A 47 1.52 -22.90 -0.61
C PHE A 47 2.27 -23.21 0.69
N ILE A 48 1.82 -22.66 1.83
CA ILE A 48 2.36 -22.99 3.15
C ILE A 48 2.18 -24.47 3.43
N LEU A 49 0.97 -25.00 3.23
CA LEU A 49 0.66 -26.41 3.52
C LEU A 49 1.43 -27.39 2.60
N ILE A 50 1.46 -27.09 1.29
CA ILE A 50 2.20 -27.92 0.33
C ILE A 50 3.69 -27.90 0.65
N SER A 51 4.28 -26.74 0.93
CA SER A 51 5.70 -26.64 1.31
C SER A 51 6.01 -27.39 2.62
N ALA A 52 5.08 -27.41 3.58
CA ALA A 52 5.28 -28.09 4.85
C ALA A 52 5.09 -29.61 4.77
N PHE A 53 4.07 -30.11 4.04
CA PHE A 53 3.72 -31.53 4.01
C PHE A 53 4.24 -32.27 2.77
N MET A 54 4.48 -31.56 1.67
CA MET A 54 4.96 -32.11 0.40
C MET A 54 6.11 -31.24 -0.18
N PRO A 55 7.23 -31.12 0.53
CA PRO A 55 8.28 -30.15 0.18
C PRO A 55 8.84 -30.34 -1.23
N THR A 56 8.85 -31.57 -1.74
CA THR A 56 9.35 -31.88 -3.10
C THR A 56 8.53 -31.26 -4.23
N VAL A 57 7.25 -30.96 -4.00
CA VAL A 57 6.34 -30.42 -5.04
C VAL A 57 6.68 -28.97 -5.41
N LEU A 58 7.05 -28.14 -4.44
CA LEU A 58 7.35 -26.72 -4.64
C LEU A 58 8.84 -26.40 -4.53
N SER A 59 9.69 -27.38 -4.22
CA SER A 59 11.12 -27.19 -4.05
C SER A 59 11.75 -26.53 -5.29
N GLY A 60 12.51 -25.46 -5.07
CA GLY A 60 13.16 -24.69 -6.13
C GLY A 60 12.22 -23.84 -6.99
N SER A 61 10.91 -23.82 -6.71
CA SER A 61 9.98 -22.95 -7.39
C SER A 61 9.86 -21.59 -6.69
N MET A 62 9.33 -20.59 -7.42
CA MET A 62 9.03 -19.27 -6.86
C MET A 62 7.92 -19.29 -5.80
N PHE A 63 7.20 -20.40 -5.68
CA PHE A 63 6.09 -20.59 -4.73
C PHE A 63 6.48 -21.37 -3.48
N GLU A 64 7.74 -21.74 -3.34
CA GLU A 64 8.26 -22.41 -2.18
C GLU A 64 8.21 -21.51 -0.95
N VAL A 65 7.58 -21.98 0.13
CA VAL A 65 7.57 -21.33 1.44
C VAL A 65 8.51 -22.08 2.37
N PRO A 66 9.77 -21.64 2.55
CA PRO A 66 10.71 -22.33 3.42
C PRO A 66 10.20 -22.45 4.86
N VAL A 67 10.45 -23.62 5.48
CA VAL A 67 10.16 -23.80 6.90
C VAL A 67 11.28 -23.13 7.70
N VAL A 68 10.92 -22.22 8.58
CA VAL A 68 11.87 -21.40 9.35
C VAL A 68 11.54 -21.44 10.85
N GLY A 69 12.54 -21.14 11.67
CA GLY A 69 12.38 -21.07 13.12
C GLY A 69 11.67 -19.79 13.59
N TRP A 70 11.25 -19.79 14.85
CA TRP A 70 10.53 -18.69 15.51
C TRP A 70 11.24 -17.34 15.42
N GLU A 71 12.57 -17.32 15.36
CA GLU A 71 13.37 -16.09 15.25
C GLU A 71 13.02 -15.29 13.99
N VAL A 72 12.75 -15.97 12.87
CA VAL A 72 12.36 -15.32 11.61
C VAL A 72 10.90 -14.84 11.69
N HIS A 73 10.02 -15.63 12.29
CA HIS A 73 8.60 -15.28 12.43
C HIS A 73 8.38 -13.98 13.22
N LYS A 74 9.21 -13.67 14.21
CA LYS A 74 9.15 -12.39 14.96
C LYS A 74 9.23 -11.19 14.03
N PHE A 75 10.14 -11.20 13.05
CA PHE A 75 10.28 -10.10 12.08
C PHE A 75 9.04 -9.98 11.18
N ILE A 76 8.45 -11.11 10.77
CA ILE A 76 7.26 -11.12 9.93
C ILE A 76 6.03 -10.63 10.73
N ILE A 77 5.94 -10.94 12.02
CA ILE A 77 4.89 -10.42 12.91
C ILE A 77 5.00 -8.89 13.04
N ILE A 78 6.20 -8.36 13.27
CA ILE A 78 6.43 -6.91 13.33
C ILE A 78 5.99 -6.25 12.01
N LYS A 79 6.39 -6.81 10.86
CA LYS A 79 5.91 -6.36 9.55
C LYS A 79 4.39 -6.32 9.49
N SER A 80 3.72 -7.38 9.97
CA SER A 80 2.27 -7.49 9.92
C SER A 80 1.58 -6.38 10.69
N PHE A 81 2.10 -6.00 11.86
CA PHE A 81 1.61 -4.86 12.64
C PHE A 81 1.79 -3.53 11.89
N ILE A 82 2.98 -3.29 11.32
CA ILE A 82 3.29 -2.04 10.61
C ILE A 82 2.38 -1.89 9.39
N VAL A 83 2.27 -2.93 8.56
CA VAL A 83 1.44 -2.93 7.36
C VAL A 83 -0.03 -2.73 7.72
N LEU A 84 -0.52 -3.49 8.71
CA LEU A 84 -1.92 -3.43 9.10
C LEU A 84 -2.32 -2.06 9.66
N SER A 85 -1.44 -1.42 10.43
CA SER A 85 -1.64 -0.04 10.88
C SER A 85 -1.82 0.91 9.70
N SER A 86 -0.95 0.80 8.68
CA SER A 86 -1.07 1.59 7.44
C SER A 86 -2.39 1.32 6.71
N TRP A 87 -2.82 0.07 6.66
CA TRP A 87 -4.09 -0.30 6.01
C TRP A 87 -5.30 0.22 6.77
N ILE A 88 -5.34 0.10 8.08
CA ILE A 88 -6.45 0.63 8.90
C ILE A 88 -6.62 2.13 8.61
N PHE A 89 -5.55 2.92 8.74
CA PHE A 89 -5.61 4.35 8.43
C PHE A 89 -6.03 4.62 6.98
N GLY A 90 -5.45 3.88 6.03
CA GLY A 90 -5.74 4.03 4.61
C GLY A 90 -7.19 3.69 4.24
N TYR A 91 -7.75 2.63 4.80
CA TYR A 91 -9.14 2.23 4.54
C TYR A 91 -10.13 3.23 5.09
N PHE A 92 -9.94 3.72 6.34
CA PHE A 92 -10.78 4.76 6.91
C PHE A 92 -10.70 6.06 6.10
N GLY A 93 -9.51 6.49 5.72
CA GLY A 93 -9.34 7.69 4.90
C GLY A 93 -9.98 7.53 3.53
N MET A 94 -9.79 6.39 2.86
CA MET A 94 -10.35 6.13 1.53
C MET A 94 -11.88 6.04 1.53
N LYS A 95 -12.50 5.58 2.62
CA LYS A 95 -13.95 5.59 2.74
C LYS A 95 -14.51 7.01 2.63
N HIS A 96 -13.85 8.00 3.22
CA HIS A 96 -14.39 9.35 3.43
C HIS A 96 -13.83 10.40 2.45
N LEU A 97 -12.78 10.07 1.71
CA LEU A 97 -12.13 10.99 0.77
C LEU A 97 -12.21 10.48 -0.67
N PRO A 98 -12.22 11.38 -1.66
CA PRO A 98 -12.11 11.03 -3.07
C PRO A 98 -10.78 10.34 -3.40
N LEU A 99 -10.78 9.40 -4.36
CA LEU A 99 -9.55 8.74 -4.84
C LEU A 99 -8.56 9.75 -5.43
N THR A 100 -9.06 10.78 -6.08
CA THR A 100 -8.27 11.88 -6.67
C THR A 100 -7.55 12.75 -5.63
N ILE A 101 -7.90 12.64 -4.34
CA ILE A 101 -7.17 13.26 -3.21
C ILE A 101 -6.28 12.23 -2.51
N VAL A 102 -6.79 11.03 -2.27
CA VAL A 102 -6.06 9.96 -1.60
C VAL A 102 -4.83 9.53 -2.41
N GLY A 103 -4.98 9.42 -3.75
CA GLY A 103 -3.92 9.01 -4.65
C GLY A 103 -2.67 9.89 -4.56
N PRO A 104 -2.75 11.20 -4.82
CA PRO A 104 -1.61 12.11 -4.72
C PRO A 104 -0.95 12.14 -3.33
N ILE A 105 -1.73 12.06 -2.23
CA ILE A 105 -1.14 11.96 -0.88
C ILE A 105 -0.34 10.67 -0.74
N ASN A 106 -0.87 9.54 -1.20
CA ASN A 106 -0.15 8.27 -1.17
C ASN A 106 1.10 8.29 -2.07
N ALA A 107 1.09 9.05 -3.18
CA ALA A 107 2.23 9.19 -4.07
C ALA A 107 3.39 9.98 -3.45
N THR A 108 3.20 10.66 -2.31
CA THR A 108 4.30 11.29 -1.55
C THR A 108 5.14 10.29 -0.73
N ARG A 109 4.72 9.03 -0.61
CA ARG A 109 5.47 8.00 0.17
C ARG A 109 6.94 7.86 -0.23
N PRO A 110 7.36 7.86 -1.50
CA PRO A 110 8.77 7.81 -1.86
C PRO A 110 9.60 8.92 -1.23
N VAL A 111 9.03 10.12 -1.10
CA VAL A 111 9.68 11.26 -0.41
C VAL A 111 9.88 10.94 1.07
N LEU A 112 8.87 10.37 1.72
CA LEU A 112 8.96 9.95 3.13
C LEU A 112 9.99 8.83 3.31
N VAL A 113 10.04 7.86 2.38
CA VAL A 113 11.05 6.79 2.38
C VAL A 113 12.45 7.38 2.22
N LEU A 114 12.64 8.35 1.32
CA LEU A 114 13.91 9.01 1.09
C LEU A 114 14.38 9.78 2.34
N ILE A 115 13.49 10.55 2.96
CA ILE A 115 13.77 11.25 4.23
C ILE A 115 14.11 10.25 5.33
N GLY A 116 13.36 9.14 5.43
CA GLY A 116 13.66 8.06 6.36
C GLY A 116 15.05 7.43 6.12
N ALA A 117 15.43 7.23 4.86
CA ALA A 117 16.75 6.72 4.51
C ALA A 117 17.87 7.69 4.90
N MET A 118 17.66 9.00 4.73
CA MET A 118 18.58 10.02 5.23
C MET A 118 18.81 9.92 6.74
N LEU A 119 17.71 9.81 7.50
CA LEU A 119 17.76 9.81 8.97
C LEU A 119 18.35 8.52 9.53
N LEU A 120 18.01 7.37 8.91
CA LEU A 120 18.42 6.05 9.40
C LEU A 120 19.79 5.60 8.88
N PHE A 121 20.13 5.97 7.64
CA PHE A 121 21.36 5.52 6.96
C PHE A 121 22.37 6.65 6.72
N GLY A 122 22.04 7.89 7.12
CA GLY A 122 22.94 9.04 6.94
C GLY A 122 23.15 9.45 5.48
N GLU A 123 22.27 9.03 4.58
CA GLU A 123 22.34 9.38 3.16
C GLU A 123 22.16 10.88 2.96
N ARG A 124 22.94 11.50 2.06
CA ARG A 124 22.79 12.91 1.71
C ARG A 124 22.00 13.04 0.40
N LEU A 125 20.99 13.91 0.40
CA LEU A 125 20.23 14.21 -0.80
C LEU A 125 21.09 15.01 -1.80
N ASN A 126 21.07 14.59 -3.05
CA ASN A 126 21.62 15.37 -4.16
C ASN A 126 20.60 16.42 -4.66
N LEU A 127 21.03 17.27 -5.58
CA LEU A 127 20.20 18.36 -6.11
C LEU A 127 18.89 17.87 -6.72
N TYR A 128 18.92 16.79 -7.50
CA TYR A 128 17.71 16.22 -8.14
C TYR A 128 16.72 15.72 -7.11
N GLN A 129 17.20 15.06 -6.07
CA GLN A 129 16.36 14.57 -4.97
C GLN A 129 15.70 15.73 -4.21
N TRP A 130 16.43 16.82 -3.96
CA TRP A 130 15.87 18.03 -3.37
C TRP A 130 14.77 18.64 -4.25
N ILE A 131 14.97 18.73 -5.58
CA ILE A 131 13.93 19.19 -6.51
C ILE A 131 12.69 18.29 -6.40
N GLY A 132 12.86 16.97 -6.39
CA GLY A 132 11.76 16.00 -6.23
C GLY A 132 10.97 16.21 -4.94
N VAL A 133 11.65 16.41 -3.82
CA VAL A 133 11.02 16.69 -2.51
C VAL A 133 10.22 18.00 -2.57
N MET A 134 10.81 19.08 -3.12
CA MET A 134 10.13 20.38 -3.22
C MET A 134 8.89 20.31 -4.11
N LEU A 135 8.95 19.59 -5.23
CA LEU A 135 7.79 19.37 -6.11
C LEU A 135 6.67 18.59 -5.40
N ALA A 136 7.01 17.58 -4.61
CA ALA A 136 6.02 16.82 -3.84
C ALA A 136 5.35 17.69 -2.75
N ILE A 137 6.12 18.54 -2.05
CA ILE A 137 5.59 19.47 -1.06
C ILE A 137 4.67 20.51 -1.74
N LEU A 138 5.09 21.06 -2.89
CA LEU A 138 4.27 21.99 -3.66
C LEU A 138 2.97 21.36 -4.13
N SER A 139 3.03 20.14 -4.66
CA SER A 139 1.84 19.39 -5.06
C SER A 139 0.87 19.18 -3.90
N PHE A 140 1.38 18.77 -2.72
CA PHE A 140 0.54 18.62 -1.54
C PHE A 140 -0.16 19.92 -1.15
N PHE A 141 0.55 21.05 -1.24
CA PHE A 141 -0.02 22.37 -0.97
C PHE A 141 -1.13 22.76 -1.98
N LEU A 142 -0.89 22.51 -3.27
CA LEU A 142 -1.88 22.78 -4.32
C LEU A 142 -3.10 21.87 -4.17
N LEU A 143 -2.89 20.59 -3.86
CA LEU A 143 -3.97 19.64 -3.60
C LEU A 143 -4.84 20.10 -2.42
N SER A 144 -4.23 20.65 -1.36
CA SER A 144 -4.95 21.22 -0.23
C SER A 144 -5.86 22.38 -0.67
N ARG A 145 -5.38 23.24 -1.60
CA ARG A 145 -6.20 24.34 -2.17
C ARG A 145 -7.32 23.80 -3.07
N SER A 146 -7.03 22.78 -3.86
CA SER A 146 -8.02 22.11 -4.72
C SER A 146 -9.13 21.45 -3.90
N GLY A 147 -8.77 20.76 -2.82
CA GLY A 147 -9.72 20.11 -1.90
C GLY A 147 -10.66 21.10 -1.20
N LYS A 148 -10.19 22.32 -0.88
CA LYS A 148 -11.06 23.36 -0.29
C LYS A 148 -12.24 23.74 -1.19
N LYS A 149 -12.07 23.70 -2.52
CA LYS A 149 -13.16 23.96 -3.48
C LYS A 149 -14.27 22.90 -3.40
N GLU A 150 -13.99 21.74 -2.84
CA GLU A 150 -14.95 20.64 -2.59
C GLU A 150 -15.44 20.59 -1.15
N GLY A 151 -15.12 21.61 -0.34
CA GLY A 151 -15.48 21.66 1.07
C GLY A 151 -14.57 20.80 1.96
N ILE A 152 -13.44 20.31 1.46
CA ILE A 152 -12.47 19.53 2.24
C ILE A 152 -11.43 20.46 2.86
N ASP A 153 -11.54 20.67 4.16
CA ASP A 153 -10.53 21.43 4.91
C ASP A 153 -9.38 20.52 5.34
N PHE A 154 -8.24 20.63 4.68
CA PHE A 154 -7.05 19.82 4.96
C PHE A 154 -6.52 19.98 6.38
N LYS A 155 -6.74 21.14 7.03
CA LYS A 155 -6.22 21.38 8.38
C LYS A 155 -7.04 20.68 9.48
N HIS A 156 -8.36 20.62 9.28
CA HIS A 156 -9.28 20.13 10.32
C HIS A 156 -9.97 18.82 9.95
N ASN A 157 -9.72 18.28 8.77
CA ASN A 157 -10.30 17.02 8.34
C ASN A 157 -9.51 15.84 8.88
N LYS A 158 -10.07 15.10 9.85
CA LYS A 158 -9.46 13.91 10.44
C LYS A 158 -9.10 12.82 9.42
N TRP A 159 -9.83 12.72 8.30
CA TRP A 159 -9.57 11.70 7.30
C TRP A 159 -8.34 12.00 6.44
N ILE A 160 -8.02 13.27 6.24
CA ILE A 160 -6.74 13.71 5.66
C ILE A 160 -5.59 13.28 6.59
N PHE A 161 -5.74 13.51 7.90
CA PHE A 161 -4.74 13.05 8.88
C PHE A 161 -4.56 11.52 8.84
N PHE A 162 -5.65 10.77 8.72
CA PHE A 162 -5.58 9.30 8.55
C PHE A 162 -4.80 8.88 7.30
N ILE A 163 -5.00 9.54 6.15
CA ILE A 163 -4.23 9.21 4.93
C ILE A 163 -2.75 9.61 5.07
N ILE A 164 -2.45 10.71 5.75
CA ILE A 164 -1.06 11.08 6.07
C ILE A 164 -0.40 10.02 6.96
N LEU A 165 -1.09 9.57 8.01
CA LEU A 165 -0.60 8.47 8.86
C LEU A 165 -0.43 7.17 8.07
N ALA A 166 -1.35 6.86 7.16
CA ALA A 166 -1.23 5.71 6.26
C ALA A 166 -0.01 5.83 5.33
N ALA A 167 0.28 7.04 4.84
CA ALA A 167 1.46 7.28 4.02
C ALA A 167 2.74 7.12 4.83
N LEU A 168 2.79 7.66 6.05
CA LEU A 168 3.94 7.58 6.95
C LEU A 168 4.22 6.13 7.39
N THR A 169 3.21 5.44 7.94
CA THR A 169 3.35 4.03 8.35
C THR A 169 3.63 3.12 7.16
N GLY A 170 3.09 3.44 5.98
CA GLY A 170 3.41 2.75 4.74
C GLY A 170 4.84 3.00 4.25
N ALA A 171 5.42 4.17 4.50
CA ALA A 171 6.83 4.44 4.22
C ALA A 171 7.73 3.63 5.15
N ILE A 172 7.41 3.59 6.44
CA ILE A 172 8.10 2.74 7.43
C ILE A 172 8.03 1.26 7.01
N SER A 173 6.85 0.79 6.57
CA SER A 173 6.69 -0.56 6.04
C SER A 173 7.60 -0.83 4.84
N GLY A 174 7.70 0.11 3.89
CA GLY A 174 8.57 -0.03 2.72
C GLY A 174 10.07 -0.11 3.08
N LEU A 175 10.53 0.70 4.05
CA LEU A 175 11.90 0.61 4.57
C LEU A 175 12.15 -0.76 5.25
N TYR A 176 11.17 -1.23 6.00
CA TYR A 176 11.24 -2.54 6.65
C TYR A 176 11.20 -3.70 5.64
N ASP A 177 10.42 -3.57 4.55
CA ASP A 177 10.43 -4.54 3.44
C ASP A 177 11.82 -4.66 2.82
N LYS A 178 12.49 -3.51 2.60
CA LYS A 178 13.88 -3.50 2.12
C LYS A 178 14.81 -4.31 3.01
N TYR A 179 14.67 -4.14 4.32
CA TYR A 179 15.46 -4.89 5.30
C TYR A 179 15.17 -6.40 5.21
N LEU A 180 13.89 -6.80 5.18
CA LEU A 180 13.50 -8.21 5.13
C LEU A 180 13.90 -8.89 3.83
N MET A 181 13.71 -8.25 2.68
CA MET A 181 14.00 -8.84 1.36
C MET A 181 15.50 -9.08 1.11
N LYS A 182 16.38 -8.47 1.89
CA LYS A 182 17.82 -8.78 1.86
C LYS A 182 18.17 -10.09 2.55
N GLN A 183 17.33 -10.60 3.42
CA GLN A 183 17.65 -11.72 4.32
C GLN A 183 16.68 -12.88 4.19
N LEU A 184 15.45 -12.65 3.73
CA LEU A 184 14.37 -13.62 3.75
C LEU A 184 13.79 -13.84 2.36
N ASN A 185 13.29 -15.06 2.13
CA ASN A 185 12.56 -15.42 0.92
C ASN A 185 11.26 -14.57 0.79
N PRO A 186 11.01 -13.95 -0.39
CA PRO A 186 9.81 -13.15 -0.62
C PRO A 186 8.50 -13.88 -0.35
N MET A 187 8.41 -15.14 -0.81
CA MET A 187 7.21 -15.96 -0.65
C MET A 187 6.94 -16.32 0.81
N LEU A 188 8.00 -16.61 1.59
CA LEU A 188 7.93 -16.81 3.03
C LEU A 188 7.31 -15.60 3.73
N VAL A 189 7.87 -14.41 3.47
CA VAL A 189 7.41 -13.18 4.10
C VAL A 189 5.97 -12.89 3.71
N GLN A 190 5.63 -12.99 2.41
CA GLN A 190 4.30 -12.69 1.93
C GLN A 190 3.25 -13.66 2.47
N SER A 191 3.53 -14.94 2.49
CA SER A 191 2.59 -15.95 2.97
C SER A 191 2.28 -15.76 4.46
N TRP A 192 3.31 -15.63 5.28
CA TRP A 192 3.13 -15.57 6.73
C TRP A 192 2.61 -14.22 7.22
N TYR A 193 2.98 -13.07 6.60
CA TYR A 193 2.39 -11.82 7.06
C TYR A 193 0.88 -11.75 6.79
N ASN A 194 0.38 -12.34 5.71
CA ASN A 194 -1.06 -12.43 5.46
C ASN A 194 -1.77 -13.27 6.52
N VAL A 195 -1.18 -14.39 6.94
CA VAL A 195 -1.72 -15.23 8.03
C VAL A 195 -1.72 -14.45 9.35
N TYR A 196 -0.61 -13.81 9.71
CA TYR A 196 -0.53 -13.05 10.97
C TYR A 196 -1.49 -11.86 11.01
N GLN A 197 -1.78 -11.23 9.87
CA GLN A 197 -2.78 -10.16 9.82
C GLN A 197 -4.18 -10.64 10.22
N VAL A 198 -4.56 -11.87 9.89
CA VAL A 198 -5.85 -12.43 10.34
C VAL A 198 -5.88 -12.52 11.86
N PHE A 199 -4.83 -13.06 12.47
CA PHE A 199 -4.74 -13.18 13.94
C PHE A 199 -4.74 -11.82 14.64
N ILE A 200 -4.09 -10.80 14.07
CA ILE A 200 -4.06 -9.44 14.63
C ILE A 200 -5.43 -8.76 14.43
N MET A 201 -6.09 -8.93 13.28
CA MET A 201 -7.39 -8.32 13.00
C MET A 201 -8.53 -8.94 13.81
N CYS A 202 -8.42 -10.21 14.20
CA CYS A 202 -9.46 -10.90 14.95
C CYS A 202 -9.83 -10.17 16.26
N PRO A 203 -8.90 -9.88 17.18
CA PRO A 203 -9.22 -9.09 18.39
C PRO A 203 -9.65 -7.65 18.05
N ILE A 204 -9.11 -7.02 17.01
CA ILE A 204 -9.51 -5.67 16.60
C ILE A 204 -11.00 -5.65 16.22
N ILE A 205 -11.46 -6.62 15.45
CA ILE A 205 -12.88 -6.74 15.08
C ILE A 205 -13.76 -7.00 16.30
N LEU A 206 -13.36 -7.93 17.14
CA LEU A 206 -14.14 -8.33 18.30
C LEU A 206 -14.26 -7.21 19.36
N LEU A 207 -13.20 -6.43 19.55
CA LEU A 207 -13.15 -5.40 20.60
C LEU A 207 -13.61 -4.02 20.10
N LEU A 208 -13.35 -3.66 18.85
CA LEU A 208 -13.62 -2.30 18.35
C LEU A 208 -14.88 -2.20 17.50
N TRP A 209 -15.16 -3.20 16.65
CA TRP A 209 -16.30 -3.12 15.74
C TRP A 209 -17.53 -3.85 16.29
N TYR A 210 -17.39 -5.07 16.78
CA TYR A 210 -18.51 -5.90 17.19
C TYR A 210 -19.39 -5.27 18.27
N PRO A 211 -18.86 -4.62 19.33
CA PRO A 211 -19.67 -3.96 20.33
C PRO A 211 -20.45 -2.75 19.78
N LYS A 212 -19.84 -2.03 18.83
CA LYS A 212 -20.40 -0.80 18.23
C LYS A 212 -21.07 -1.03 16.86
N ARG A 213 -21.33 -2.28 16.48
CA ARG A 213 -21.85 -2.62 15.14
C ARG A 213 -23.21 -1.99 14.82
N LYS A 214 -24.05 -1.75 15.82
CA LYS A 214 -25.37 -1.14 15.66
C LYS A 214 -25.31 0.38 15.47
N GLU A 215 -24.26 1.03 15.99
CA GLU A 215 -24.04 2.48 15.92
C GLU A 215 -23.16 2.88 14.72
N SER A 216 -22.43 1.92 14.17
CA SER A 216 -21.52 2.12 13.03
C SER A 216 -22.23 1.80 11.70
N THR A 217 -21.60 2.20 10.58
CA THR A 217 -22.06 1.78 9.24
C THR A 217 -22.22 0.25 9.22
N PRO A 218 -23.36 -0.29 8.79
CA PRO A 218 -23.59 -1.73 8.74
C PRO A 218 -22.66 -2.39 7.73
N PHE A 219 -22.26 -3.62 7.99
CA PHE A 219 -21.54 -4.43 7.01
C PHE A 219 -22.50 -4.93 5.94
N ARG A 220 -22.08 -4.80 4.68
CA ARG A 220 -22.74 -5.35 3.51
C ARG A 220 -21.75 -6.20 2.72
N TRP A 221 -22.18 -7.39 2.32
CA TRP A 221 -21.35 -8.21 1.43
C TRP A 221 -21.27 -7.56 0.05
N ASP A 222 -20.06 -7.48 -0.49
CA ASP A 222 -19.79 -7.03 -1.86
C ASP A 222 -18.69 -7.91 -2.45
N TRP A 223 -18.91 -8.44 -3.64
CA TRP A 223 -17.92 -9.27 -4.34
C TRP A 223 -16.61 -8.55 -4.63
N THR A 224 -16.61 -7.24 -4.64
CA THR A 224 -15.40 -6.43 -4.79
C THR A 224 -14.42 -6.64 -3.63
N ILE A 225 -14.85 -7.16 -2.47
CA ILE A 225 -13.99 -7.52 -1.34
C ILE A 225 -13.01 -8.63 -1.73
N ILE A 226 -13.47 -9.63 -2.49
CA ILE A 226 -12.58 -10.68 -3.02
C ILE A 226 -11.61 -10.06 -4.04
N GLY A 227 -12.08 -9.15 -4.89
CA GLY A 227 -11.24 -8.42 -5.83
C GLY A 227 -10.10 -7.66 -5.13
N ILE A 228 -10.37 -7.02 -3.98
CA ILE A 228 -9.33 -6.38 -3.17
C ILE A 228 -8.20 -7.37 -2.87
N SER A 229 -8.53 -8.56 -2.37
CA SER A 229 -7.54 -9.57 -1.96
C SER A 229 -6.74 -10.10 -3.14
N ILE A 230 -7.40 -10.42 -4.25
CA ILE A 230 -6.75 -10.96 -5.45
C ILE A 230 -5.75 -9.95 -6.01
N PHE A 231 -6.19 -8.69 -6.23
CA PHE A 231 -5.33 -7.67 -6.83
C PHE A 231 -4.19 -7.25 -5.89
N LEU A 232 -4.44 -7.20 -4.58
CA LEU A 232 -3.41 -6.90 -3.60
C LEU A 232 -2.36 -8.01 -3.53
N CYS A 233 -2.79 -9.27 -3.42
CA CYS A 233 -1.88 -10.42 -3.35
C CYS A 233 -1.04 -10.53 -4.62
N ALA A 234 -1.64 -10.36 -5.79
CA ALA A 234 -0.93 -10.36 -7.07
C ALA A 234 0.07 -9.18 -7.16
N ALA A 235 -0.35 -7.97 -6.76
CA ALA A 235 0.50 -6.79 -6.77
C ALA A 235 1.71 -6.94 -5.83
N ASP A 236 1.49 -7.47 -4.63
CA ASP A 236 2.56 -7.67 -3.64
C ASP A 236 3.49 -8.82 -4.05
N PHE A 237 2.96 -9.91 -4.61
CA PHE A 237 3.77 -11.00 -5.13
C PHE A 237 4.74 -10.50 -6.22
N VAL A 238 4.22 -9.81 -7.21
CA VAL A 238 5.02 -9.24 -8.29
C VAL A 238 6.04 -8.22 -7.77
N TYR A 239 5.66 -7.43 -6.76
CA TYR A 239 6.55 -6.46 -6.11
C TYR A 239 7.71 -7.11 -5.36
N PHE A 240 7.46 -8.09 -4.51
CA PHE A 240 8.52 -8.79 -3.79
C PHE A 240 9.44 -9.53 -4.73
N TYR A 241 8.85 -10.09 -5.82
CA TYR A 241 9.63 -10.73 -6.86
C TYR A 241 10.52 -9.73 -7.61
N ALA A 242 10.01 -8.51 -7.92
CA ALA A 242 10.82 -7.46 -8.50
C ALA A 242 11.98 -7.06 -7.57
N LEU A 243 11.76 -7.03 -6.26
CA LEU A 243 12.79 -6.70 -5.27
C LEU A 243 13.84 -7.80 -5.07
N SER A 244 13.52 -9.05 -5.38
CA SER A 244 14.45 -10.18 -5.22
C SER A 244 15.53 -10.26 -6.32
N TYR A 245 15.39 -9.50 -7.41
CA TYR A 245 16.45 -9.39 -8.40
C TYR A 245 17.65 -8.63 -7.85
N GLU A 246 18.85 -9.15 -8.04
CA GLU A 246 20.11 -8.53 -7.56
C GLU A 246 20.30 -7.11 -8.09
N ASP A 247 19.99 -6.90 -9.39
CA ASP A 247 20.10 -5.61 -10.07
C ASP A 247 18.93 -4.65 -9.77
N SER A 248 17.98 -5.05 -8.92
CA SER A 248 16.80 -4.24 -8.64
C SER A 248 17.14 -3.06 -7.72
N MET A 249 16.84 -1.86 -8.19
CA MET A 249 16.92 -0.66 -7.38
C MET A 249 15.60 -0.46 -6.64
N ILE A 250 15.63 -0.65 -5.32
CA ILE A 250 14.43 -0.60 -4.48
C ILE A 250 13.75 0.78 -4.54
N SER A 251 14.54 1.85 -4.63
CA SER A 251 14.02 3.21 -4.84
C SER A 251 13.19 3.31 -6.11
N ILE A 252 13.68 2.75 -7.23
CA ILE A 252 12.98 2.76 -8.52
C ILE A 252 11.72 1.89 -8.46
N VAL A 253 11.83 0.66 -7.94
CA VAL A 253 10.65 -0.23 -7.78
C VAL A 253 9.56 0.45 -6.96
N SER A 254 9.92 1.09 -5.84
CA SER A 254 8.98 1.82 -5.00
C SER A 254 8.35 3.01 -5.71
N MET A 255 9.14 3.77 -6.49
CA MET A 255 8.63 4.92 -7.26
C MET A 255 7.67 4.47 -8.36
N VAL A 256 8.08 3.49 -9.17
CA VAL A 256 7.24 2.92 -10.24
C VAL A 256 5.94 2.36 -9.66
N ARG A 257 6.02 1.66 -8.54
CA ARG A 257 4.83 1.13 -7.86
C ARG A 257 3.85 2.23 -7.42
N ARG A 258 4.34 3.43 -7.08
CA ARG A 258 3.47 4.59 -6.75
C ARG A 258 2.79 5.19 -7.95
N SER A 259 3.21 4.92 -9.18
CA SER A 259 2.47 5.31 -10.39
C SER A 259 1.08 4.66 -10.48
N SER A 260 0.78 3.67 -9.62
CA SER A 260 -0.58 3.15 -9.40
C SER A 260 -1.62 4.25 -9.18
N VAL A 261 -1.19 5.41 -8.64
CA VAL A 261 -2.06 6.57 -8.45
C VAL A 261 -2.67 7.09 -9.76
N VAL A 262 -2.00 6.90 -10.90
CA VAL A 262 -2.53 7.27 -12.22
C VAL A 262 -3.76 6.42 -12.53
N VAL A 263 -3.67 5.12 -12.32
CA VAL A 263 -4.79 4.17 -12.51
C VAL A 263 -5.92 4.50 -11.55
N SER A 264 -5.61 4.68 -10.26
CA SER A 264 -6.61 5.07 -9.24
C SER A 264 -7.29 6.41 -9.59
N PHE A 265 -6.54 7.37 -10.11
CA PHE A 265 -7.08 8.66 -10.56
C PHE A 265 -8.06 8.50 -11.73
N ILE A 266 -7.70 7.68 -12.73
CA ILE A 266 -8.58 7.37 -13.88
C ILE A 266 -9.88 6.74 -13.39
N PHE A 267 -9.80 5.77 -12.47
CA PHE A 267 -11.00 5.18 -11.88
C PHE A 267 -11.84 6.21 -11.10
N GLY A 268 -11.21 7.09 -10.32
CA GLY A 268 -11.87 8.18 -9.61
C GLY A 268 -12.63 9.10 -10.57
N ALA A 269 -12.00 9.45 -11.69
CA ALA A 269 -12.58 10.32 -12.70
C ALA A 269 -13.73 9.67 -13.48
N LEU A 270 -13.53 8.44 -13.97
CA LEU A 270 -14.46 7.78 -14.90
C LEU A 270 -15.61 7.06 -14.18
N PHE A 271 -15.32 6.29 -13.13
CA PHE A 271 -16.28 5.44 -12.46
C PHE A 271 -16.94 6.12 -11.25
N PHE A 272 -16.17 6.85 -10.47
CA PHE A 272 -16.70 7.55 -9.29
C PHE A 272 -17.18 8.98 -9.58
N ARG A 273 -16.99 9.46 -10.82
CA ARG A 273 -17.42 10.80 -11.28
C ARG A 273 -17.01 11.93 -10.33
N GLU A 274 -15.77 11.87 -9.84
CA GLU A 274 -15.24 12.85 -8.91
C GLU A 274 -15.13 14.25 -9.54
N LYS A 275 -15.20 15.27 -8.71
CA LYS A 275 -15.24 16.69 -9.17
C LYS A 275 -13.84 17.31 -9.24
N ASN A 276 -13.75 18.49 -9.90
CA ASN A 276 -12.53 19.33 -10.00
C ASN A 276 -11.29 18.59 -10.55
N LEU A 277 -11.50 17.67 -11.50
CA LEU A 277 -10.46 16.80 -12.04
C LEU A 277 -9.26 17.57 -12.63
N LYS A 278 -9.48 18.72 -13.31
CA LYS A 278 -8.38 19.51 -13.91
C LYS A 278 -7.35 19.96 -12.86
N SER A 279 -7.82 20.52 -11.74
CA SER A 279 -6.94 20.95 -10.66
C SER A 279 -6.16 19.79 -10.05
N LYS A 280 -6.87 18.70 -9.75
CA LYS A 280 -6.27 17.48 -9.17
C LYS A 280 -5.32 16.76 -10.14
N ALA A 281 -5.56 16.84 -11.46
CA ALA A 281 -4.66 16.32 -12.48
C ALA A 281 -3.33 17.09 -12.50
N ILE A 282 -3.36 18.42 -12.34
CA ILE A 282 -2.15 19.23 -12.23
C ILE A 282 -1.33 18.81 -11.00
N ASP A 283 -2.00 18.60 -9.86
CA ASP A 283 -1.36 18.13 -8.62
C ASP A 283 -0.71 16.76 -8.81
N LEU A 284 -1.41 15.84 -9.49
CA LEU A 284 -0.89 14.52 -9.82
C LEU A 284 0.34 14.59 -10.74
N ILE A 285 0.29 15.44 -11.79
CA ILE A 285 1.41 15.63 -12.70
C ILE A 285 2.64 16.15 -11.96
N LEU A 286 2.48 17.10 -11.04
CA LEU A 286 3.59 17.61 -10.22
C LEU A 286 4.21 16.51 -9.35
N VAL A 287 3.39 15.64 -8.74
CA VAL A 287 3.91 14.48 -7.98
C VAL A 287 4.70 13.56 -8.90
N LEU A 288 4.18 13.24 -10.10
CA LEU A 288 4.86 12.37 -11.06
C LEU A 288 6.19 12.97 -11.56
N ILE A 289 6.22 14.28 -11.82
CA ILE A 289 7.47 14.99 -12.14
C ILE A 289 8.44 14.93 -10.95
N GLY A 290 7.96 15.16 -9.73
CA GLY A 290 8.76 15.02 -8.52
C GLY A 290 9.37 13.61 -8.38
N MET A 291 8.58 12.57 -8.64
CA MET A 291 9.07 11.19 -8.65
C MET A 291 10.12 10.95 -9.73
N PHE A 292 9.97 11.55 -10.92
CA PHE A 292 10.97 11.48 -11.98
C PHE A 292 12.31 12.12 -11.56
N PHE A 293 12.28 13.28 -10.89
CA PHE A 293 13.49 13.88 -10.33
C PHE A 293 14.13 13.03 -9.21
N LEU A 294 13.33 12.39 -8.37
CA LEU A 294 13.84 11.44 -7.38
C LEU A 294 14.53 10.25 -8.05
N TYR A 295 13.97 9.75 -9.15
CA TYR A 295 14.59 8.70 -9.97
C TYR A 295 15.93 9.13 -10.56
N LEU A 296 15.99 10.32 -11.19
CA LEU A 296 17.25 10.87 -11.74
C LEU A 296 18.32 11.03 -10.66
N GLY A 297 17.93 11.42 -9.45
CA GLY A 297 18.87 11.58 -8.33
C GLY A 297 19.29 10.25 -7.68
N SER A 298 18.66 9.15 -8.03
CA SER A 298 19.02 7.82 -7.50
C SER A 298 20.01 7.06 -8.40
N HIS A 299 20.39 7.67 -9.53
CA HIS A 299 21.42 7.24 -10.48
C HIS A 299 22.53 8.25 -10.48
#